data_272cee14108279592de42ef392b0195e
#
_entry.id   272cee14108279592de42ef392b0195e
#
_cell.length_a   1.000
_cell.length_b   1.000
_cell.length_c   1.000
_cell.angle_alpha   90.00
_cell.angle_beta   90.00
_cell.angle_gamma   90.00
#
_symmetry.space_group_name_H-M   'P 1'
#
loop_
_entity.id
_entity.type
_entity.pdbx_description
1 polymer ?
#
loop_
_entity_poly.entity_id
_entity_poly.type
_entity_poly.pdbx_seq_one_letter_code
_entity_poly.pdbx_strand_id
1 'polypeptide(L)'
;MRILVVSDSHGRARMLQKAIQAQPNADLILFLGDGWEEAAEIRAQLPPEKAMLMVRGNNDWCCQEPNERVFEEKNVKIFMLHGHTRQVKHGVGAAEQEARRCGAQILLFGHTHIPCNDYRDGLHIINPGSVGVPLNGTPSYAWIDVLPQGISARVVPLKW
;
A
#
# COMPACT_ATOMS: atom_id res chain seq x y z
N MET A 1 -7.13 6.57 13.64
CA MET A 1 -6.30 6.92 12.47
C MET A 1 -6.70 6.04 11.31
N ARG A 2 -6.99 6.64 10.16
CA ARG A 2 -7.28 5.90 8.92
C ARG A 2 -6.13 6.01 7.93
N ILE A 3 -5.69 4.88 7.39
CA ILE A 3 -4.63 4.77 6.39
C ILE A 3 -5.25 4.27 5.09
N LEU A 4 -5.02 5.00 3.99
CA LEU A 4 -5.32 4.54 2.64
C LEU A 4 -4.08 3.83 2.07
N VAL A 5 -4.26 2.64 1.49
CA VAL A 5 -3.19 1.88 0.84
C VAL A 5 -3.55 1.67 -0.63
N VAL A 6 -2.66 2.08 -1.51
CA VAL A 6 -2.80 2.00 -2.97
C VAL A 6 -1.52 1.47 -3.61
N SER A 7 -1.62 0.84 -4.77
CA SER A 7 -0.49 0.25 -5.50
C SER A 7 -0.77 0.15 -6.98
N ASP A 8 0.30 0.05 -7.77
CA ASP A 8 0.27 -0.42 -9.15
C ASP A 8 -0.67 0.41 -10.05
N SER A 9 -0.46 1.74 -10.06
CA SER A 9 -1.24 2.67 -10.89
C SER A 9 -0.84 2.65 -12.36
N HIS A 10 0.44 2.34 -12.68
CA HIS A 10 0.94 2.16 -14.05
C HIS A 10 0.49 3.24 -15.03
N GLY A 11 0.73 4.52 -14.70
CA GLY A 11 0.37 5.68 -15.52
C GLY A 11 -1.11 6.06 -15.46
N ARG A 12 -1.93 5.38 -14.68
CA ARG A 12 -3.36 5.68 -14.55
C ARG A 12 -3.65 6.64 -13.38
N ALA A 13 -3.08 7.85 -13.45
CA ALA A 13 -3.22 8.90 -12.44
C ALA A 13 -4.67 9.13 -12.01
N ARG A 14 -5.63 9.10 -12.97
CA ARG A 14 -7.06 9.28 -12.68
C ARG A 14 -7.61 8.21 -11.73
N MET A 15 -7.15 6.97 -11.84
CA MET A 15 -7.62 5.89 -10.96
C MET A 15 -7.02 6.03 -9.55
N LEU A 16 -5.75 6.45 -9.45
CA LEU A 16 -5.13 6.77 -8.19
C LEU A 16 -5.84 7.94 -7.49
N GLN A 17 -6.16 9.01 -8.22
CA GLN A 17 -6.96 10.13 -7.69
C GLN A 17 -8.34 9.69 -7.20
N LYS A 18 -9.04 8.82 -7.96
CA LYS A 18 -10.33 8.27 -7.52
C LYS A 18 -10.22 7.48 -6.21
N ALA A 19 -9.17 6.67 -6.05
CA ALA A 19 -8.95 5.93 -4.81
C ALA A 19 -8.74 6.88 -3.61
N ILE A 20 -7.96 7.95 -3.80
CA ILE A 20 -7.71 8.97 -2.78
C ILE A 20 -9.01 9.72 -2.44
N GLN A 21 -9.79 10.10 -3.45
CA GLN A 21 -11.08 10.78 -3.26
C GLN A 21 -12.14 9.89 -2.58
N ALA A 22 -12.05 8.56 -2.75
CA ALA A 22 -12.94 7.61 -2.08
C ALA A 22 -12.67 7.51 -0.57
N GLN A 23 -11.51 8.01 -0.09
CA GLN A 23 -11.14 8.04 1.32
C GLN A 23 -10.71 9.46 1.75
N PRO A 24 -11.61 10.45 1.73
CA PRO A 24 -11.27 11.85 2.02
C PRO A 24 -10.77 12.04 3.46
N ASN A 25 -11.18 11.15 4.37
CA ASN A 25 -10.80 11.18 5.79
C ASN A 25 -9.56 10.32 6.11
N ALA A 26 -8.80 9.86 5.09
CA ALA A 26 -7.54 9.19 5.35
C ALA A 26 -6.52 10.20 5.91
N ASP A 27 -5.92 9.85 7.04
CA ASP A 27 -4.87 10.63 7.69
C ASP A 27 -3.52 10.44 7.01
N LEU A 28 -3.28 9.24 6.46
CA LEU A 28 -2.05 8.84 5.81
C LEU A 28 -2.35 8.04 4.53
N ILE A 29 -1.59 8.29 3.49
CA ILE A 29 -1.64 7.54 2.23
C ILE A 29 -0.34 6.76 2.08
N LEU A 30 -0.45 5.45 1.78
CA LEU A 30 0.69 4.58 1.50
C LEU A 30 0.60 4.11 0.05
N PHE A 31 1.61 4.46 -0.74
CA PHE A 31 1.74 4.04 -2.14
C PHE A 31 2.83 2.98 -2.26
N LEU A 32 2.47 1.79 -2.75
CA LEU A 32 3.34 0.62 -2.75
C LEU A 32 4.13 0.41 -4.06
N GLY A 33 4.25 1.44 -4.89
CA GLY A 33 5.09 1.41 -6.10
C GLY A 33 4.35 1.08 -7.39
N ASP A 34 5.11 1.07 -8.48
CA ASP A 34 4.69 0.94 -9.88
C ASP A 34 3.68 2.01 -10.31
N GLY A 35 4.20 3.25 -10.39
CA GLY A 35 3.48 4.47 -10.74
C GLY A 35 3.98 5.67 -9.93
N TRP A 36 5.27 5.71 -9.66
CA TRP A 36 5.89 6.77 -8.86
C TRP A 36 5.67 8.17 -9.44
N GLU A 37 5.72 8.33 -10.77
CA GLU A 37 5.61 9.66 -11.40
C GLU A 37 4.27 10.31 -11.07
N GLU A 38 3.16 9.64 -11.38
CA GLU A 38 1.83 10.17 -11.08
C GLU A 38 1.55 10.26 -9.57
N ALA A 39 2.10 9.34 -8.78
CA ALA A 39 1.97 9.41 -7.33
C ALA A 39 2.74 10.59 -6.73
N ALA A 40 3.93 10.92 -7.25
CA ALA A 40 4.71 12.07 -6.83
C ALA A 40 4.02 13.39 -7.20
N GLU A 41 3.43 13.49 -8.41
CA GLU A 41 2.63 14.64 -8.83
C GLU A 41 1.42 14.86 -7.92
N ILE A 42 0.71 13.79 -7.59
CA ILE A 42 -0.43 13.85 -6.67
C ILE A 42 0.03 14.25 -5.26
N ARG A 43 1.12 13.66 -4.76
CA ARG A 43 1.69 14.00 -3.45
C ARG A 43 2.00 15.49 -3.33
N ALA A 44 2.58 16.09 -4.39
CA ALA A 44 2.89 17.52 -4.42
C ALA A 44 1.65 18.43 -4.35
N GLN A 45 0.46 17.91 -4.66
CA GLN A 45 -0.82 18.61 -4.64
C GLN A 45 -1.65 18.32 -3.38
N LEU A 46 -1.20 17.39 -2.52
CA LEU A 46 -1.92 17.10 -1.28
C LEU A 46 -1.84 18.28 -0.31
N PRO A 47 -2.90 18.50 0.47
CA PRO A 47 -2.89 19.53 1.50
C PRO A 47 -1.85 19.17 2.60
N PRO A 48 -1.28 20.18 3.30
CA PRO A 48 -0.16 19.98 4.23
C PRO A 48 -0.44 18.97 5.36
N GLU A 49 -1.70 18.81 5.74
CA GLU A 49 -2.12 17.85 6.77
C GLU A 49 -2.17 16.40 6.30
N LYS A 50 -2.07 16.14 4.99
CA LYS A 50 -2.07 14.79 4.42
C LYS A 50 -0.68 14.33 4.05
N ALA A 51 -0.20 13.32 4.76
CA ALA A 51 1.07 12.68 4.45
C ALA A 51 0.89 11.55 3.42
N MET A 52 1.88 11.40 2.52
CA MET A 52 1.97 10.27 1.61
C MET A 52 3.37 9.68 1.66
N LEU A 53 3.48 8.44 2.14
CA LEU A 53 4.71 7.66 2.11
C LEU A 53 4.67 6.68 0.93
N MET A 54 5.84 6.50 0.32
CA MET A 54 5.96 5.71 -0.91
C MET A 54 7.12 4.74 -0.81
N VAL A 55 7.01 3.62 -1.53
CA VAL A 55 8.13 2.72 -1.83
C VAL A 55 8.26 2.57 -3.34
N ARG A 56 9.45 2.19 -3.78
CA ARG A 56 9.78 2.00 -5.19
C ARG A 56 9.27 0.66 -5.70
N GLY A 57 8.58 0.67 -6.84
CA GLY A 57 8.26 -0.52 -7.63
C GLY A 57 9.35 -0.89 -8.64
N ASN A 58 9.20 -2.02 -9.31
CA ASN A 58 10.17 -2.47 -10.32
C ASN A 58 10.10 -1.67 -11.64
N ASN A 59 8.99 -0.99 -11.90
CA ASN A 59 8.82 -0.12 -13.06
C ASN A 59 9.13 1.37 -12.78
N ASP A 60 9.52 1.73 -11.57
CA ASP A 60 9.83 3.09 -11.14
C ASP A 60 11.33 3.40 -11.31
N TRP A 61 11.81 3.51 -12.55
CA TRP A 61 13.25 3.56 -12.88
C TRP A 61 14.01 4.78 -12.30
N CYS A 62 13.39 5.95 -12.28
CA CYS A 62 14.02 7.19 -11.80
C CYS A 62 13.67 7.53 -10.34
N CYS A 63 12.97 6.64 -9.65
CA CYS A 63 12.50 6.85 -8.30
C CYS A 63 13.63 6.71 -7.27
N GLN A 64 13.73 7.67 -6.35
CA GLN A 64 14.67 7.62 -5.22
C GLN A 64 14.05 7.10 -3.92
N GLU A 65 12.76 6.74 -3.92
CA GLU A 65 12.13 6.12 -2.77
C GLU A 65 12.75 4.75 -2.49
N PRO A 66 12.83 4.31 -1.24
CA PRO A 66 13.40 3.01 -0.89
C PRO A 66 12.52 1.86 -1.40
N ASN A 67 13.11 0.68 -1.58
CA ASN A 67 12.35 -0.54 -1.91
C ASN A 67 11.44 -1.00 -0.78
N GLU A 68 11.80 -0.70 0.46
CA GLU A 68 11.13 -1.16 1.68
C GLU A 68 11.17 -0.06 2.74
N ARG A 69 10.11 0.06 3.54
CA ARG A 69 10.05 0.94 4.71
C ARG A 69 9.53 0.19 5.92
N VAL A 70 10.15 0.48 7.06
CA VAL A 70 9.60 0.15 8.38
C VAL A 70 9.38 1.46 9.11
N PHE A 71 8.19 1.67 9.63
CA PHE A 71 7.86 2.85 10.42
C PHE A 71 6.77 2.52 11.44
N GLU A 72 6.52 3.43 12.35
CA GLU A 72 5.54 3.26 13.41
C GLU A 72 4.54 4.42 13.42
N GLU A 73 3.26 4.08 13.46
CA GLU A 73 2.15 5.01 13.59
C GLU A 73 1.18 4.55 14.68
N LYS A 74 0.91 5.44 15.65
CA LYS A 74 0.00 5.13 16.77
C LYS A 74 0.35 3.82 17.51
N ASN A 75 1.64 3.57 17.74
CA ASN A 75 2.19 2.35 18.35
C ASN A 75 1.95 1.07 17.51
N VAL A 76 1.64 1.20 16.22
CA VAL A 76 1.56 0.10 15.28
C VAL A 76 2.72 0.17 14.31
N LYS A 77 3.55 -0.86 14.31
CA LYS A 77 4.68 -0.96 13.40
C LYS A 77 4.24 -1.56 12.06
N ILE A 78 4.57 -0.86 11.00
CA ILE A 78 4.17 -1.19 9.62
C ILE A 78 5.43 -1.46 8.81
N PHE A 79 5.45 -2.59 8.11
CA PHE A 79 6.43 -2.90 7.07
C PHE A 79 5.76 -2.83 5.71
N MET A 80 6.24 -1.95 4.84
CA MET A 80 5.71 -1.77 3.49
C MET A 80 6.79 -1.93 2.44
N LEU A 81 6.44 -2.58 1.33
CA LEU A 81 7.30 -2.80 0.18
C LEU A 81 6.45 -2.95 -1.09
N HIS A 82 7.08 -2.78 -2.26
CA HIS A 82 6.38 -3.18 -3.48
C HIS A 82 6.29 -4.71 -3.60
N GLY A 83 7.37 -5.43 -3.34
CA GLY A 83 7.38 -6.89 -3.27
C GLY A 83 8.26 -7.60 -4.31
N HIS A 84 8.73 -6.90 -5.35
CA HIS A 84 9.62 -7.48 -6.36
C HIS A 84 10.95 -7.97 -5.78
N THR A 85 11.53 -7.27 -4.81
CA THR A 85 12.77 -7.65 -4.13
C THR A 85 12.62 -8.87 -3.22
N ARG A 86 11.41 -9.17 -2.78
CA ARG A 86 11.06 -10.34 -1.95
C ARG A 86 10.30 -11.41 -2.71
N GLN A 87 10.23 -11.31 -4.04
CA GLN A 87 9.63 -12.31 -4.94
C GLN A 87 8.19 -12.70 -4.55
N VAL A 88 7.37 -11.74 -4.13
CA VAL A 88 6.00 -12.02 -3.61
C VAL A 88 5.07 -12.69 -4.64
N LYS A 89 5.41 -12.66 -5.94
CA LYS A 89 4.69 -13.43 -6.99
C LYS A 89 4.85 -14.95 -6.83
N HIS A 90 5.91 -15.39 -6.15
CA HIS A 90 6.15 -16.81 -5.85
C HIS A 90 5.71 -17.19 -4.43
N GLY A 91 5.23 -16.21 -3.66
CA GLY A 91 4.73 -16.39 -2.30
C GLY A 91 5.18 -15.28 -1.36
N VAL A 92 4.37 -14.99 -0.36
CA VAL A 92 4.59 -13.88 0.58
C VAL A 92 5.60 -14.22 1.68
N GLY A 93 6.07 -15.48 1.77
CA GLY A 93 6.85 -15.98 2.91
C GLY A 93 8.11 -15.18 3.24
N ALA A 94 8.90 -14.75 2.24
CA ALA A 94 10.10 -13.94 2.48
C ALA A 94 9.77 -12.55 3.04
N ALA A 95 8.69 -11.92 2.56
CA ALA A 95 8.21 -10.64 3.09
C ALA A 95 7.62 -10.79 4.49
N GLU A 96 6.87 -11.85 4.74
CA GLU A 96 6.31 -12.19 6.06
C GLU A 96 7.41 -12.43 7.10
N GLN A 97 8.45 -13.19 6.75
CA GLN A 97 9.60 -13.42 7.63
C GLN A 97 10.29 -12.11 8.03
N GLU A 98 10.48 -11.21 7.08
CA GLU A 98 11.08 -9.90 7.36
C GLU A 98 10.17 -9.01 8.23
N ALA A 99 8.86 -8.99 7.94
CA ALA A 99 7.89 -8.27 8.76
C ALA A 99 7.95 -8.74 10.23
N ARG A 100 8.00 -10.05 10.46
CA ARG A 100 8.13 -10.62 11.80
C ARG A 100 9.48 -10.28 12.45
N ARG A 101 10.58 -10.35 11.67
CA ARG A 101 11.92 -10.00 12.16
C ARG A 101 12.03 -8.56 12.64
N CYS A 102 11.39 -7.62 11.96
CA CYS A 102 11.35 -6.21 12.38
C CYS A 102 10.25 -5.90 13.41
N GLY A 103 9.44 -6.89 13.80
CA GLY A 103 8.36 -6.74 14.78
C GLY A 103 7.15 -5.98 14.24
N ALA A 104 6.92 -6.01 12.93
CA ALA A 104 5.75 -5.36 12.33
C ALA A 104 4.45 -6.10 12.69
N GLN A 105 3.39 -5.34 12.85
CA GLN A 105 2.02 -5.81 13.05
C GLN A 105 1.21 -5.77 11.76
N ILE A 106 1.71 -5.01 10.77
CA ILE A 106 1.12 -4.89 9.44
C ILE A 106 2.22 -5.07 8.39
N LEU A 107 2.00 -5.98 7.45
CA LEU A 107 2.77 -6.15 6.23
C LEU A 107 1.93 -5.67 5.05
N LEU A 108 2.47 -4.72 4.28
CA LEU A 108 1.84 -4.18 3.06
C LEU A 108 2.71 -4.49 1.85
N PHE A 109 2.12 -5.04 0.80
CA PHE A 109 2.81 -5.32 -0.44
C PHE A 109 1.90 -5.15 -1.67
N GLY A 110 2.47 -4.86 -2.82
CA GLY A 110 1.80 -4.74 -4.12
C GLY A 110 2.25 -5.81 -5.11
N HIS A 111 2.60 -5.40 -6.33
CA HIS A 111 3.29 -6.18 -7.37
C HIS A 111 2.51 -7.36 -7.97
N THR A 112 1.70 -8.06 -7.20
CA THR A 112 0.91 -9.21 -7.70
C THR A 112 -0.33 -8.78 -8.46
N HIS A 113 -0.81 -7.54 -8.25
CA HIS A 113 -2.09 -7.00 -8.73
C HIS A 113 -3.31 -7.80 -8.25
N ILE A 114 -3.12 -8.67 -7.25
CA ILE A 114 -4.17 -9.51 -6.67
C ILE A 114 -4.42 -9.03 -5.24
N PRO A 115 -5.63 -8.61 -4.90
CA PRO A 115 -5.94 -8.17 -3.55
C PRO A 115 -5.83 -9.31 -2.54
N CYS A 116 -5.29 -9.01 -1.37
CA CYS A 116 -5.17 -9.93 -0.25
C CYS A 116 -5.46 -9.18 1.05
N ASN A 117 -6.22 -9.79 1.95
CA ASN A 117 -6.41 -9.30 3.30
C ASN A 117 -6.47 -10.51 4.24
N ASP A 118 -5.35 -10.82 4.84
CA ASP A 118 -5.16 -11.99 5.69
C ASP A 118 -4.62 -11.59 7.07
N TYR A 119 -4.84 -12.44 8.06
CA TYR A 119 -4.32 -12.27 9.41
C TYR A 119 -3.76 -13.59 9.92
N ARG A 120 -2.48 -13.58 10.27
CA ARG A 120 -1.78 -14.78 10.75
C ARG A 120 -0.89 -14.42 11.95
N ASP A 121 -1.13 -15.08 13.07
CA ASP A 121 -0.26 -15.01 14.25
C ASP A 121 0.16 -13.58 14.63
N GLY A 122 -0.81 -12.68 14.73
CA GLY A 122 -0.58 -11.29 15.12
C GLY A 122 -0.16 -10.33 13.98
N LEU A 123 0.01 -10.83 12.75
CA LEU A 123 0.40 -10.03 11.59
C LEU A 123 -0.76 -9.89 10.60
N HIS A 124 -1.14 -8.65 10.29
CA HIS A 124 -2.01 -8.33 9.16
C HIS A 124 -1.18 -8.32 7.87
N ILE A 125 -1.59 -9.09 6.86
CA ILE A 125 -0.92 -9.24 5.57
C ILE A 125 -1.87 -8.71 4.50
N ILE A 126 -1.53 -7.56 3.91
CA ILE A 126 -2.48 -6.82 3.07
C ILE A 126 -1.82 -6.47 1.74
N ASN A 127 -2.51 -6.81 0.65
CA ASN A 127 -2.24 -6.29 -0.68
C ASN A 127 -3.50 -5.54 -1.16
N PRO A 128 -3.42 -4.26 -1.51
CA PRO A 128 -4.58 -3.50 -1.96
C PRO A 128 -5.10 -3.93 -3.34
N GLY A 129 -4.38 -4.82 -4.05
CA GLY A 129 -4.55 -5.04 -5.47
C GLY A 129 -3.91 -3.91 -6.29
N SER A 130 -4.38 -3.71 -7.50
CA SER A 130 -3.93 -2.64 -8.38
C SER A 130 -5.07 -1.65 -8.63
N VAL A 131 -4.77 -0.34 -8.53
CA VAL A 131 -5.74 0.70 -8.92
C VAL A 131 -5.75 0.92 -10.43
N GLY A 132 -4.66 0.57 -11.13
CA GLY A 132 -4.50 0.82 -12.57
C GLY A 132 -4.70 -0.41 -13.45
N VAL A 133 -4.02 -1.52 -13.12
CA VAL A 133 -3.96 -2.73 -13.96
C VAL A 133 -4.25 -3.98 -13.13
N PRO A 134 -5.50 -4.15 -12.67
CA PRO A 134 -5.87 -5.31 -11.86
C PRO A 134 -5.79 -6.61 -12.66
N LEU A 135 -5.26 -7.67 -12.06
CA LEU A 135 -5.14 -8.97 -12.72
C LEU A 135 -6.51 -9.67 -12.88
N ASN A 136 -7.44 -9.43 -11.95
CA ASN A 136 -8.79 -9.99 -11.97
C ASN A 136 -9.84 -9.07 -12.62
N GLY A 137 -9.43 -8.01 -13.29
CA GLY A 137 -10.31 -7.06 -13.99
C GLY A 137 -10.99 -6.00 -13.12
N THR A 138 -10.84 -6.04 -11.80
CA THR A 138 -11.45 -5.07 -10.88
C THR A 138 -10.39 -4.28 -10.13
N PRO A 139 -10.27 -2.96 -10.38
CA PRO A 139 -9.36 -2.11 -9.60
C PRO A 139 -9.75 -2.12 -8.13
N SER A 140 -8.75 -1.99 -7.26
CA SER A 140 -8.99 -1.99 -5.82
C SER A 140 -7.95 -1.17 -5.07
N TYR A 141 -8.32 -0.79 -3.84
CA TYR A 141 -7.46 -0.20 -2.84
C TYR A 141 -7.77 -0.82 -1.48
N ALA A 142 -6.93 -0.57 -0.48
CA ALA A 142 -7.25 -0.96 0.88
C ALA A 142 -7.33 0.27 1.80
N TRP A 143 -8.07 0.13 2.90
CA TRP A 143 -7.96 1.05 4.02
C TRP A 143 -7.71 0.26 5.30
N ILE A 144 -7.03 0.91 6.25
CA ILE A 144 -6.69 0.36 7.55
C ILE A 144 -7.09 1.39 8.61
N ASP A 145 -7.87 0.98 9.59
CA ASP A 145 -8.15 1.77 10.77
C ASP A 145 -7.31 1.25 11.94
N VAL A 146 -6.44 2.10 12.46
CA VAL A 146 -5.70 1.88 13.70
C VAL A 146 -6.50 2.52 14.83
N LEU A 147 -7.10 1.70 15.68
CA LEU A 147 -8.01 2.07 16.75
C LEU A 147 -7.43 1.64 18.11
N PRO A 148 -7.84 2.25 19.25
CA PRO A 148 -7.37 1.82 20.57
C PRO A 148 -7.64 0.33 20.87
N GLN A 149 -8.72 -0.22 20.31
CA GLN A 149 -9.11 -1.62 20.51
C GLN A 149 -8.47 -2.59 19.51
N GLY A 150 -7.70 -2.11 18.52
CA GLY A 150 -7.03 -2.97 17.54
C GLY A 150 -7.00 -2.41 16.13
N ILE A 151 -6.58 -3.24 15.19
CA ILE A 151 -6.43 -2.92 13.78
C ILE A 151 -7.58 -3.54 12.99
N SER A 152 -8.20 -2.77 12.11
CA SER A 152 -9.20 -3.24 11.14
C SER A 152 -8.76 -2.88 9.75
N ALA A 153 -8.83 -3.81 8.81
CA ALA A 153 -8.43 -3.58 7.42
C ALA A 153 -9.46 -4.14 6.44
N ARG A 154 -9.59 -3.46 5.30
CA ARG A 154 -10.46 -3.91 4.22
C ARG A 154 -9.90 -3.56 2.86
N VAL A 155 -9.98 -4.51 1.91
CA VAL A 155 -9.80 -4.24 0.49
C VAL A 155 -11.15 -3.89 -0.14
N VAL A 156 -11.18 -2.85 -0.94
CA VAL A 156 -12.40 -2.28 -1.52
C VAL A 156 -12.25 -2.19 -3.03
N PRO A 157 -13.21 -2.75 -3.80
CA PRO A 157 -13.25 -2.53 -5.24
C PRO A 157 -13.46 -1.05 -5.58
N LEU A 158 -12.72 -0.58 -6.58
CA LEU A 158 -12.86 0.77 -7.13
C LEU A 158 -13.59 0.68 -8.47
N LYS A 159 -14.63 1.50 -8.65
CA LYS A 159 -15.34 1.56 -9.95
C LYS A 159 -14.48 2.30 -10.97
N TRP A 160 -14.45 1.81 -12.21
CA TRP A 160 -13.79 2.46 -13.35
C TRP A 160 -14.27 3.89 -13.60
#